data_9cf664176bc60cb4aba6a65b2f2954ec
#
_entry.id   9cf664176bc60cb4aba6a65b2f2954ec
#
_cell.length_a   1.000
_cell.length_b   1.000
_cell.length_c   1.000
_cell.angle_alpha   90.00
_cell.angle_beta   90.00
_cell.angle_gamma   90.00
#
_symmetry.space_group_name_H-M   'P 1'
#
loop_
_entity.id
_entity.type
_entity.pdbx_description
1 polymer ?
#
loop_
_entity_poly.entity_id
_entity_poly.type
_entity_poly.pdbx_seq_one_letter_code
_entity_poly.pdbx_strand_id
1 'polypeptide(L)'
;GYGDMFLSRLYRPSITSISDDYESFGKAALAICAMMEKNDAFSVVSVKLKSRLHIRETTESRPYLPDNRPVTPVPIPENRFFGDMEFTKLANLETMFNQCDETDFMLLHLLSQELSYSVMAQQCFISETAAKYRVKKMQKLCGADDREELAQMMRNIL
;
A
#
# COMPACT_ATOMS: atom_id res chain seq x y z
N GLY A 1 -10.60 -4.25 2.10
CA GLY A 1 -9.73 -3.06 2.14
C GLY A 1 -10.18 -1.97 1.18
N TYR A 2 -9.64 -0.80 1.35
CA TYR A 2 -9.85 0.34 0.45
C TYR A 2 -8.48 0.89 -0.01
N GLY A 3 -8.40 1.39 -1.25
CA GLY A 3 -7.18 1.95 -1.84
C GLY A 3 -6.29 0.93 -2.56
N ASP A 4 -6.52 -0.37 -2.39
CA ASP A 4 -5.72 -1.46 -2.97
C ASP A 4 -4.20 -1.29 -2.72
N MET A 5 -3.85 -0.99 -1.48
CA MET A 5 -2.48 -0.78 -1.02
C MET A 5 -1.61 -2.00 -1.32
N PHE A 6 -0.32 -1.80 -1.51
CA PHE A 6 0.63 -2.86 -1.80
C PHE A 6 0.63 -3.93 -0.70
N LEU A 7 0.58 -3.52 0.56
CA LEU A 7 0.47 -4.42 1.71
C LEU A 7 -0.75 -5.33 1.66
N SER A 8 -1.88 -4.88 1.09
CA SER A 8 -3.07 -5.73 0.97
C SER A 8 -2.88 -6.92 0.02
N ARG A 9 -1.89 -6.85 -0.86
CA ARG A 9 -1.51 -7.92 -1.80
C ARG A 9 -0.50 -8.88 -1.19
N LEU A 10 0.41 -8.38 -0.36
CA LEU A 10 1.48 -9.16 0.27
C LEU A 10 1.00 -9.93 1.49
N TYR A 11 0.06 -9.39 2.24
CA TYR A 11 -0.45 -10.01 3.46
C TYR A 11 -1.02 -11.41 3.20
N ARG A 12 -0.92 -12.31 4.17
CA ARG A 12 -1.49 -13.65 4.08
C ARG A 12 -2.51 -13.88 5.22
N PRO A 13 -3.76 -14.15 4.91
CA PRO A 13 -4.41 -14.17 3.57
C PRO A 13 -4.48 -12.78 2.91
N SER A 14 -4.25 -12.71 1.59
CA SER A 14 -4.30 -11.46 0.84
C SER A 14 -5.69 -10.81 0.90
N ILE A 15 -5.71 -9.48 1.07
CA ILE A 15 -6.92 -8.74 1.44
C ILE A 15 -7.68 -8.29 0.20
N THR A 16 -8.95 -8.69 0.08
CA THR A 16 -9.87 -8.13 -0.91
C THR A 16 -9.99 -6.63 -0.71
N SER A 17 -9.80 -5.86 -1.77
CA SER A 17 -9.76 -4.40 -1.71
C SER A 17 -10.56 -3.75 -2.83
N ILE A 18 -10.99 -2.52 -2.58
CA ILE A 18 -11.58 -1.64 -3.60
C ILE A 18 -10.54 -0.56 -3.90
N SER A 19 -10.28 -0.30 -5.19
CA SER A 19 -9.49 0.84 -5.62
C SER A 19 -10.30 1.79 -6.50
N ASP A 20 -9.99 3.06 -6.42
CA ASP A 20 -10.49 4.07 -7.33
C ASP A 20 -9.50 4.28 -8.48
N ASP A 21 -10.05 4.66 -9.64
CA ASP A 21 -9.25 5.05 -10.79
C ASP A 21 -8.90 6.54 -10.68
N TYR A 22 -7.76 6.85 -10.03
CA TYR A 22 -7.30 8.21 -9.81
C TYR A 22 -7.05 8.98 -11.12
N GLU A 23 -6.70 8.30 -12.22
CA GLU A 23 -6.53 8.92 -13.52
C GLU A 23 -7.88 9.40 -14.06
N SER A 24 -8.91 8.56 -13.98
CA SER A 24 -10.28 8.94 -14.33
C SER A 24 -10.80 10.03 -13.42
N PHE A 25 -10.43 10.05 -12.15
CA PHE A 25 -10.74 11.13 -11.21
C PHE A 25 -10.16 12.47 -11.68
N GLY A 26 -8.87 12.49 -12.01
CA GLY A 26 -8.21 13.69 -12.53
C GLY A 26 -8.83 14.20 -13.83
N LYS A 27 -9.11 13.31 -14.79
CA LYS A 27 -9.78 13.66 -16.04
C LYS A 27 -11.18 14.22 -15.83
N ALA A 28 -11.96 13.62 -14.93
CA ALA A 28 -13.30 14.09 -14.60
C ALA A 28 -13.26 15.48 -13.93
N ALA A 29 -12.32 15.70 -12.99
CA ALA A 29 -12.15 17.00 -12.35
C ALA A 29 -11.84 18.09 -13.35
N LEU A 30 -10.90 17.89 -14.28
CA LEU A 30 -10.56 18.83 -15.33
C LEU A 30 -11.76 19.13 -16.25
N ALA A 31 -12.52 18.09 -16.62
CA ALA A 31 -13.71 18.26 -17.45
C ALA A 31 -14.79 19.09 -16.74
N ILE A 32 -14.99 18.87 -15.43
CA ILE A 32 -15.93 19.63 -14.61
C ILE A 32 -15.49 21.08 -14.53
N CYS A 33 -14.22 21.38 -14.24
CA CYS A 33 -13.69 22.74 -14.20
C CYS A 33 -13.92 23.45 -15.52
N ALA A 34 -13.55 22.85 -16.65
CA ALA A 34 -13.77 23.43 -17.97
C ALA A 34 -15.25 23.66 -18.33
N MET A 35 -16.14 22.81 -17.80
CA MET A 35 -17.59 22.97 -17.99
C MET A 35 -18.14 24.13 -17.13
N MET A 36 -17.68 24.24 -15.88
CA MET A 36 -18.09 25.34 -14.98
C MET A 36 -17.58 26.69 -15.44
N GLU A 37 -16.36 26.79 -15.97
CA GLU A 37 -15.80 28.02 -16.55
C GLU A 37 -16.60 28.52 -17.75
N LYS A 38 -17.23 27.64 -18.51
CA LYS A 38 -17.99 27.97 -19.71
C LYS A 38 -19.48 28.25 -19.44
N ASN A 39 -19.94 27.98 -18.23
CA ASN A 39 -21.38 28.08 -17.93
C ASN A 39 -21.63 28.49 -16.47
N ASP A 40 -21.91 29.78 -16.29
CA ASP A 40 -22.19 30.41 -14.98
C ASP A 40 -23.50 29.93 -14.33
N ALA A 41 -24.33 29.13 -15.07
CA ALA A 41 -25.59 28.61 -14.53
C ALA A 41 -25.39 27.42 -13.57
N PHE A 42 -24.20 26.80 -13.54
CA PHE A 42 -23.91 25.68 -12.64
C PHE A 42 -23.28 26.15 -11.33
N SER A 43 -23.99 26.00 -10.22
CA SER A 43 -23.45 26.24 -8.87
C SER A 43 -22.79 24.98 -8.27
N VAL A 44 -23.23 23.79 -8.64
CA VAL A 44 -22.71 22.52 -8.16
C VAL A 44 -22.80 21.46 -9.26
N VAL A 45 -21.76 20.67 -9.42
CA VAL A 45 -21.71 19.49 -10.28
C VAL A 45 -21.23 18.29 -9.46
N SER A 46 -21.97 17.18 -9.53
CA SER A 46 -21.61 15.94 -8.87
C SER A 46 -21.43 14.81 -9.90
N VAL A 47 -20.28 14.14 -9.83
CA VAL A 47 -19.97 13.01 -10.72
C VAL A 47 -19.64 11.78 -9.88
N LYS A 48 -20.23 10.64 -10.22
CA LYS A 48 -19.92 9.34 -9.62
C LYS A 48 -19.02 8.57 -10.56
N LEU A 49 -17.85 8.17 -10.05
CA LEU A 49 -16.91 7.32 -10.77
C LEU A 49 -17.02 5.87 -10.29
N LYS A 50 -16.64 4.95 -11.18
CA LYS A 50 -16.64 3.52 -10.86
C LYS A 50 -15.36 3.16 -10.11
N SER A 51 -15.52 2.48 -8.98
CA SER A 51 -14.42 1.82 -8.29
C SER A 51 -14.22 0.41 -8.86
N ARG A 52 -13.01 -0.14 -8.68
CA ARG A 52 -12.66 -1.50 -9.08
C ARG A 52 -12.53 -2.38 -7.85
N LEU A 53 -13.22 -3.50 -7.85
CA LEU A 53 -13.11 -4.52 -6.79
C LEU A 53 -12.02 -5.54 -7.18
N HIS A 54 -11.06 -5.74 -6.28
CA HIS A 54 -10.01 -6.76 -6.36
C HIS A 54 -10.34 -7.86 -5.35
N ILE A 55 -10.90 -8.96 -5.83
CA ILE A 55 -11.24 -10.13 -5.00
C ILE A 55 -9.93 -10.89 -4.71
N ARG A 56 -9.71 -11.25 -3.44
CA ARG A 56 -8.54 -12.00 -2.96
C ARG A 56 -8.93 -13.02 -1.89
N GLU A 57 -7.93 -13.71 -1.33
CA GLU A 57 -8.10 -14.86 -0.42
C GLU A 57 -9.06 -14.58 0.75
N THR A 58 -9.13 -13.36 1.26
CA THR A 58 -10.03 -13.03 2.38
C THR A 58 -11.53 -13.16 2.07
N THR A 59 -11.92 -13.18 0.78
CA THR A 59 -13.33 -13.34 0.39
C THR A 59 -13.57 -14.36 -0.73
N GLU A 60 -12.51 -14.90 -1.34
CA GLU A 60 -12.60 -15.76 -2.53
C GLU A 60 -13.40 -17.06 -2.28
N SER A 61 -13.31 -17.60 -1.08
CA SER A 61 -13.94 -18.89 -0.70
C SER A 61 -15.21 -18.76 0.13
N ARG A 62 -15.69 -17.55 0.39
CA ARG A 62 -16.90 -17.33 1.20
C ARG A 62 -18.08 -16.88 0.34
N PRO A 63 -19.18 -17.67 0.25
CA PRO A 63 -20.39 -17.16 -0.34
C PRO A 63 -20.86 -15.94 0.46
N TYR A 64 -21.26 -14.89 -0.24
CA TYR A 64 -21.87 -13.73 0.37
C TYR A 64 -23.18 -14.17 1.03
N LEU A 65 -23.18 -14.25 2.34
CA LEU A 65 -24.40 -14.37 3.12
C LEU A 65 -24.74 -12.95 3.59
N PRO A 66 -25.85 -12.38 3.12
CA PRO A 66 -26.29 -11.08 3.60
C PRO A 66 -26.54 -11.20 5.10
N ASP A 67 -25.68 -10.53 5.87
CA ASP A 67 -25.84 -10.43 7.31
C ASP A 67 -26.87 -9.32 7.60
N ASN A 68 -28.09 -9.72 7.87
CA ASN A 68 -29.18 -8.80 8.22
C ASN A 68 -29.07 -8.28 9.67
N ARG A 69 -27.97 -8.55 10.37
CA ARG A 69 -27.77 -7.98 11.70
C ARG A 69 -27.56 -6.48 11.59
N PRO A 70 -28.22 -5.67 12.42
CA PRO A 70 -27.97 -4.24 12.44
C PRO A 70 -26.50 -4.00 12.78
N VAL A 71 -25.77 -3.35 11.86
CA VAL A 71 -24.40 -2.91 12.12
C VAL A 71 -24.47 -1.80 13.14
N THR A 72 -24.12 -2.12 14.38
CA THR A 72 -23.92 -1.07 15.40
C THR A 72 -22.65 -0.32 15.01
N PRO A 73 -22.71 0.98 14.69
CA PRO A 73 -21.52 1.75 14.40
C PRO A 73 -20.59 1.71 15.62
N VAL A 74 -19.40 1.15 15.46
CA VAL A 74 -18.35 1.26 16.48
C VAL A 74 -17.90 2.72 16.46
N PRO A 75 -17.98 3.45 17.59
CA PRO A 75 -17.49 4.82 17.65
C PRO A 75 -15.99 4.81 17.27
N ILE A 76 -15.65 5.43 16.16
CA ILE A 76 -14.25 5.65 15.77
C ILE A 76 -13.78 6.82 16.65
N PRO A 77 -12.82 6.63 17.57
CA PRO A 77 -12.28 7.72 18.35
C PRO A 77 -11.66 8.76 17.40
N GLU A 78 -12.06 10.01 17.54
CA GLU A 78 -11.78 11.12 16.62
C GLU A 78 -10.29 11.38 16.30
N ASN A 79 -9.35 10.79 17.05
CA ASN A 79 -7.92 11.10 16.93
C ASN A 79 -6.99 9.88 16.80
N ARG A 80 -7.47 8.66 16.55
CA ARG A 80 -6.59 7.48 16.51
C ARG A 80 -5.80 7.29 15.22
N PHE A 81 -6.23 7.84 14.09
CA PHE A 81 -5.60 7.52 12.80
C PHE A 81 -4.25 8.20 12.56
N PHE A 82 -4.04 9.42 13.03
CA PHE A 82 -2.84 10.19 12.69
C PHE A 82 -1.77 10.23 13.80
N GLY A 83 -2.06 9.70 14.98
CA GLY A 83 -1.13 9.65 16.10
C GLY A 83 -0.70 8.24 16.49
N ASP A 84 -1.15 7.21 15.77
CA ASP A 84 -0.82 5.83 16.05
C ASP A 84 0.52 5.48 15.37
N MET A 85 1.51 5.11 16.18
CA MET A 85 2.83 4.68 15.69
C MET A 85 2.73 3.47 14.74
N GLU A 86 1.78 2.57 14.96
CA GLU A 86 1.56 1.42 14.08
C GLU A 86 1.07 1.85 12.69
N PHE A 87 0.14 2.81 12.63
CA PHE A 87 -0.32 3.35 11.35
C PHE A 87 0.79 4.05 10.59
N THR A 88 1.64 4.83 11.27
CA THR A 88 2.80 5.48 10.66
C THR A 88 3.79 4.45 10.09
N LYS A 89 4.04 3.36 10.82
CA LYS A 89 4.89 2.25 10.32
C LYS A 89 4.30 1.60 9.06
N LEU A 90 3.00 1.33 9.05
CA LEU A 90 2.32 0.77 7.86
C LEU A 90 2.35 1.74 6.67
N ALA A 91 2.12 3.02 6.87
CA ALA A 91 2.20 4.03 5.82
C ALA A 91 3.62 4.16 5.23
N ASN A 92 4.64 4.08 6.10
CA ASN A 92 6.04 4.09 5.68
C ASN A 92 6.42 2.83 4.89
N LEU A 93 5.95 1.66 5.31
CA LEU A 93 6.12 0.40 4.56
C LEU A 93 5.47 0.48 3.18
N GLU A 94 4.25 0.98 3.09
CA GLU A 94 3.57 1.17 1.80
C GLU A 94 4.34 2.13 0.90
N THR A 95 4.85 3.24 1.46
CA THR A 95 5.70 4.19 0.74
C THR A 95 6.98 3.55 0.23
N MET A 96 7.63 2.72 1.05
CA MET A 96 8.82 1.98 0.67
C MET A 96 8.51 1.01 -0.48
N PHE A 97 7.50 0.17 -0.36
CA PHE A 97 7.14 -0.80 -1.39
C PHE A 97 6.78 -0.16 -2.74
N ASN A 98 6.09 0.97 -2.72
CA ASN A 98 5.76 1.70 -3.95
C ASN A 98 6.98 2.30 -4.66
N GLN A 99 8.12 2.42 -3.98
CA GLN A 99 9.38 2.91 -4.54
C GLN A 99 10.38 1.78 -4.86
N CYS A 100 10.05 0.53 -4.55
CA CYS A 100 10.89 -0.63 -4.80
C CYS A 100 10.77 -1.10 -6.26
N ASP A 101 11.90 -1.44 -6.86
CA ASP A 101 11.98 -2.20 -8.10
C ASP A 101 12.12 -3.72 -7.82
N GLU A 102 12.18 -4.54 -8.86
CA GLU A 102 12.31 -6.00 -8.74
C GLU A 102 13.57 -6.42 -7.97
N THR A 103 14.67 -5.69 -8.14
CA THR A 103 15.92 -5.94 -7.42
C THR A 103 15.76 -5.62 -5.92
N ASP A 104 15.04 -4.56 -5.58
CA ASP A 104 14.77 -4.18 -4.20
C ASP A 104 13.88 -5.25 -3.53
N PHE A 105 12.86 -5.78 -4.21
CA PHE A 105 12.05 -6.88 -3.69
C PHE A 105 12.87 -8.16 -3.47
N MET A 106 13.76 -8.50 -4.39
CA MET A 106 14.66 -9.63 -4.22
C MET A 106 15.59 -9.42 -3.02
N LEU A 107 16.15 -8.23 -2.86
CA LEU A 107 16.98 -7.88 -1.70
C LEU A 107 16.20 -7.99 -0.39
N LEU A 108 14.94 -7.52 -0.33
CA LEU A 108 14.09 -7.65 0.85
C LEU A 108 13.79 -9.11 1.20
N HIS A 109 13.53 -9.94 0.19
CA HIS A 109 13.32 -11.37 0.38
C HIS A 109 14.58 -12.06 0.93
N LEU A 110 15.75 -11.79 0.34
CA LEU A 110 17.01 -12.35 0.82
C LEU A 110 17.41 -11.82 2.22
N LEU A 111 17.05 -10.58 2.51
CA LEU A 111 17.24 -9.95 3.82
C LEU A 111 16.40 -10.64 4.90
N SER A 112 15.16 -11.02 4.59
CA SER A 112 14.29 -11.77 5.51
C SER A 112 14.86 -13.14 5.88
N GLN A 113 15.74 -13.71 5.03
CA GLN A 113 16.49 -14.95 5.26
C GLN A 113 17.83 -14.73 6.00
N GLU A 114 18.09 -13.51 6.45
CA GLU A 114 19.31 -13.11 7.20
C GLU A 114 20.62 -13.29 6.43
N LEU A 115 20.59 -13.34 5.11
CA LEU A 115 21.77 -13.54 4.27
C LEU A 115 22.70 -12.33 4.33
N SER A 116 24.02 -12.58 4.21
CA SER A 116 25.03 -11.51 4.18
C SER A 116 24.92 -10.65 2.92
N TYR A 117 25.38 -9.41 2.99
CA TYR A 117 25.38 -8.51 1.82
C TYR A 117 26.13 -9.07 0.62
N SER A 118 27.21 -9.82 0.85
CA SER A 118 27.98 -10.48 -0.21
C SER A 118 27.12 -11.50 -0.96
N VAL A 119 26.39 -12.35 -0.24
CA VAL A 119 25.48 -13.37 -0.83
C VAL A 119 24.31 -12.69 -1.54
N MET A 120 23.68 -11.70 -0.92
CA MET A 120 22.58 -10.95 -1.51
C MET A 120 23.01 -10.27 -2.82
N ALA A 121 24.18 -9.62 -2.83
CA ALA A 121 24.73 -8.94 -3.99
C ALA A 121 24.99 -9.94 -5.14
N GLN A 122 25.54 -11.10 -4.83
CA GLN A 122 25.78 -12.16 -5.81
C GLN A 122 24.48 -12.66 -6.44
N GLN A 123 23.45 -12.91 -5.62
CA GLN A 123 22.15 -13.41 -6.11
C GLN A 123 21.37 -12.36 -6.91
N CYS A 124 21.53 -11.08 -6.58
CA CYS A 124 20.91 -9.97 -7.32
C CYS A 124 21.76 -9.47 -8.50
N PHE A 125 22.92 -10.06 -8.76
CA PHE A 125 23.85 -9.63 -9.82
C PHE A 125 24.26 -8.15 -9.73
N ILE A 126 24.48 -7.64 -8.51
CA ILE A 126 24.92 -6.27 -8.22
C ILE A 126 26.17 -6.27 -7.34
N SER A 127 26.80 -5.11 -7.19
CA SER A 127 27.90 -4.97 -6.25
C SER A 127 27.40 -4.96 -4.79
N GLU A 128 28.25 -5.42 -3.85
CA GLU A 128 27.93 -5.37 -2.41
C GLU A 128 27.65 -3.93 -1.93
N THR A 129 28.37 -2.96 -2.48
CA THR A 129 28.14 -1.54 -2.19
C THR A 129 26.77 -1.08 -2.64
N ALA A 130 26.32 -1.53 -3.83
CA ALA A 130 24.98 -1.24 -4.34
C ALA A 130 23.89 -1.91 -3.47
N ALA A 131 24.10 -3.15 -3.05
CA ALA A 131 23.18 -3.85 -2.15
C ALA A 131 23.03 -3.11 -0.81
N LYS A 132 24.14 -2.72 -0.18
CA LYS A 132 24.15 -1.92 1.06
C LYS A 132 23.41 -0.59 0.88
N TYR A 133 23.68 0.12 -0.21
CA TYR A 133 23.02 1.40 -0.49
C TYR A 133 21.50 1.23 -0.64
N ARG A 134 21.04 0.23 -1.39
CA ARG A 134 19.62 -0.06 -1.61
C ARG A 134 18.92 -0.44 -0.29
N VAL A 135 19.49 -1.33 0.49
CA VAL A 135 18.96 -1.71 1.80
C VAL A 135 18.89 -0.49 2.73
N LYS A 136 19.92 0.35 2.78
CA LYS A 136 19.91 1.57 3.59
C LYS A 136 18.85 2.58 3.13
N LYS A 137 18.60 2.68 1.81
CA LYS A 137 17.50 3.50 1.27
C LYS A 137 16.16 2.98 1.76
N MET A 138 15.92 1.66 1.69
CA MET A 138 14.68 1.03 2.14
C MET A 138 14.47 1.19 3.66
N GLN A 139 15.51 1.01 4.47
CA GLN A 139 15.48 1.29 5.92
C GLN A 139 14.98 2.71 6.21
N LYS A 140 15.56 3.70 5.51
CA LYS A 140 15.17 5.10 5.69
C LYS A 140 13.71 5.36 5.30
N LEU A 141 13.21 4.71 4.26
CA LEU A 141 11.84 4.89 3.78
C LEU A 141 10.81 4.26 4.74
N CYS A 142 11.08 3.09 5.28
CA CYS A 142 10.17 2.44 6.23
C CYS A 142 10.35 2.89 7.68
N GLY A 143 11.42 3.65 7.97
CA GLY A 143 11.71 4.12 9.33
C GLY A 143 12.30 3.04 10.23
N ALA A 144 12.93 1.99 9.69
CA ALA A 144 13.64 0.99 10.47
C ALA A 144 14.97 1.57 11.00
N ASP A 145 15.25 1.36 12.28
CA ASP A 145 16.44 1.88 12.92
C ASP A 145 17.71 1.20 12.41
N ASP A 146 17.63 -0.09 12.13
CA ASP A 146 18.73 -0.88 11.63
C ASP A 146 18.29 -1.95 10.60
N ARG A 147 19.30 -2.72 10.13
CA ARG A 147 19.11 -3.79 9.17
C ARG A 147 18.28 -4.95 9.75
N GLU A 148 18.45 -5.23 11.02
CA GLU A 148 17.78 -6.32 11.72
C GLU A 148 16.30 -6.05 11.89
N GLU A 149 15.94 -4.83 12.26
CA GLU A 149 14.54 -4.40 12.32
C GLU A 149 13.86 -4.50 10.95
N LEU A 150 14.52 -4.02 9.88
CA LEU A 150 13.98 -4.19 8.52
C LEU A 150 13.82 -5.68 8.15
N ALA A 151 14.80 -6.53 8.46
CA ALA A 151 14.70 -7.97 8.22
C ALA A 151 13.54 -8.60 8.99
N GLN A 152 13.33 -8.20 10.24
CA GLN A 152 12.22 -8.67 11.06
C GLN A 152 10.87 -8.22 10.50
N MET A 153 10.75 -6.97 10.06
CA MET A 153 9.55 -6.48 9.38
C MET A 153 9.23 -7.31 8.13
N MET A 154 10.24 -7.65 7.33
CA MET A 154 10.06 -8.45 6.12
C MET A 154 9.66 -9.89 6.44
N ARG A 155 10.21 -10.53 7.47
CA ARG A 155 9.79 -11.88 7.90
C ARG A 155 8.31 -11.94 8.30
N ASN A 156 7.77 -10.86 8.82
CA ASN A 156 6.37 -10.80 9.23
C ASN A 156 5.41 -10.57 8.06
N ILE A 157 5.92 -10.14 6.89
CA ILE A 157 5.11 -9.73 5.73
C ILE A 157 5.25 -10.70 4.56
N LEU A 158 6.47 -11.19 4.30
CA LEU A 158 6.81 -12.09 3.19
C LEU A 158 6.82 -13.55 3.64
#